data_ccde091b60ba48d02ca4a5781684ff22
#
_entry.id   ccde091b60ba48d02ca4a5781684ff22
#
_cell.length_a   1.000
_cell.length_b   1.000
_cell.length_c   1.000
_cell.angle_alpha   90.00
_cell.angle_beta   90.00
_cell.angle_gamma   90.00
#
_symmetry.space_group_name_H-M   'P 1'
#
loop_
_entity.id
_entity.type
_entity.pdbx_description
1 polymer ?
#
loop_
_entity_poly.entity_id
_entity_poly.type
_entity_poly.pdbx_seq_one_letter_code
_entity_poly.pdbx_strand_id
1 'polypeptide(L)'
;MRPSRHARLLCNRALQVERSAIERDMAHWLLRGDQPVIVIDWSDLKPDKSWCLLRAAVPVGGRTLTLLDMVVSGKQQGSPGAEKRFLQQLRALIPDDVRPILVTDAGFRTPWFRAVSAMGWDWVGRLRGRTQVKPQDVPDDAVQWIDSRRLHALASNRARELPPMQANRSDPLDCRLVLYAKTRQGRQQRNRRSPAKVSRASSSLKAAAREREPWLIVASPQLHAPSAKQLVNLYARRMQIELAFRDLKSHRYGQAMEDSLTRRGERLQIL
;
A
#
# COMPACT_ATOMS: atom_id res chain seq x y z
N MET A 1 34.86 -18.71 -14.27
CA MET A 1 33.40 -18.96 -14.31
C MET A 1 32.73 -17.75 -14.95
N ARG A 2 32.02 -17.86 -16.08
CA ARG A 2 31.34 -16.72 -16.71
C ARG A 2 30.11 -16.35 -15.87
N PRO A 3 29.88 -15.05 -15.55
CA PRO A 3 28.70 -14.65 -14.78
C PRO A 3 27.42 -15.02 -15.54
N SER A 4 26.38 -15.43 -14.82
CA SER A 4 25.08 -15.76 -15.42
C SER A 4 24.49 -14.56 -16.19
N ARG A 5 23.58 -14.79 -17.12
CA ARG A 5 22.90 -13.71 -17.87
C ARG A 5 22.22 -12.71 -16.90
N HIS A 6 21.62 -13.20 -15.84
CA HIS A 6 21.02 -12.36 -14.77
C HIS A 6 22.07 -11.50 -14.07
N ALA A 7 23.22 -12.05 -13.69
CA ALA A 7 24.28 -11.27 -13.04
C ALA A 7 24.81 -10.15 -13.94
N ARG A 8 24.89 -10.38 -15.26
CA ARG A 8 25.28 -9.36 -16.26
C ARG A 8 24.25 -8.24 -16.35
N LEU A 9 22.96 -8.58 -16.38
CA LEU A 9 21.87 -7.60 -16.41
C LEU A 9 21.92 -6.69 -15.16
N LEU A 10 22.02 -7.29 -13.98
CA LEU A 10 22.06 -6.57 -12.69
C LEU A 10 23.30 -5.68 -12.50
N CYS A 11 24.37 -5.96 -13.25
CA CYS A 11 25.61 -5.17 -13.25
C CYS A 11 25.68 -4.18 -14.41
N ASN A 12 24.65 -4.08 -15.24
CA ASN A 12 24.65 -3.18 -16.39
C ASN A 12 24.49 -1.73 -15.93
N ARG A 13 25.56 -0.96 -16.06
CA ARG A 13 25.60 0.45 -15.70
C ARG A 13 24.66 1.31 -16.55
N ALA A 14 24.49 0.99 -17.83
CA ALA A 14 23.59 1.72 -18.72
C ALA A 14 22.14 1.65 -18.20
N LEU A 15 21.66 0.45 -17.82
CA LEU A 15 20.33 0.29 -17.23
C LEU A 15 20.17 1.07 -15.92
N GLN A 16 21.22 1.18 -15.11
CA GLN A 16 21.16 1.97 -13.87
C GLN A 16 21.04 3.47 -14.16
N VAL A 17 21.72 3.97 -15.19
CA VAL A 17 21.68 5.38 -15.60
C VAL A 17 20.35 5.71 -16.30
N GLU A 18 19.91 4.84 -17.20
CA GLU A 18 18.71 5.05 -18.03
C GLU A 18 17.40 4.75 -17.30
N ARG A 19 17.46 4.07 -16.16
CA ARG A 19 16.27 3.61 -15.42
C ARG A 19 15.26 4.72 -15.18
N SER A 20 15.68 5.87 -14.71
CA SER A 20 14.77 6.99 -14.41
C SER A 20 14.08 7.55 -15.68
N ALA A 21 14.76 7.49 -16.82
CA ALA A 21 14.15 7.88 -18.11
C ALA A 21 13.11 6.84 -18.54
N ILE A 22 13.44 5.56 -18.47
CA ILE A 22 12.54 4.45 -18.80
C ILE A 22 11.29 4.49 -17.88
N GLU A 23 11.47 4.66 -16.56
CA GLU A 23 10.37 4.77 -15.61
C GLU A 23 9.46 5.97 -15.92
N ARG A 24 10.02 7.11 -16.35
CA ARG A 24 9.26 8.30 -16.75
C ARG A 24 8.44 8.05 -18.01
N ASP A 25 9.05 7.49 -19.05
CA ASP A 25 8.36 7.18 -20.30
C ASP A 25 7.23 6.16 -20.06
N MET A 26 7.48 5.15 -19.24
CA MET A 26 6.45 4.19 -18.83
C MET A 26 5.32 4.88 -18.05
N ALA A 27 5.64 5.79 -17.14
CA ALA A 27 4.63 6.52 -16.37
C ALA A 27 3.74 7.37 -17.29
N HIS A 28 4.32 8.09 -18.24
CA HIS A 28 3.58 8.87 -19.24
C HIS A 28 2.66 8.00 -20.10
N TRP A 29 3.09 6.81 -20.42
CA TRP A 29 2.27 5.87 -21.19
C TRP A 29 1.16 5.21 -20.37
N LEU A 30 1.40 4.90 -19.11
CA LEU A 30 0.47 4.18 -18.22
C LEU A 30 -0.54 5.09 -17.54
N LEU A 31 -0.15 6.31 -17.20
CA LEU A 31 -0.99 7.27 -16.49
C LEU A 31 -1.85 8.07 -17.48
N ARG A 32 -3.01 7.52 -17.78
CA ARG A 32 -3.99 8.14 -18.64
C ARG A 32 -5.19 8.62 -17.83
N GLY A 33 -5.79 9.75 -18.27
CA GLY A 33 -6.89 10.39 -17.56
C GLY A 33 -6.45 11.27 -16.40
N ASP A 34 -7.35 12.09 -15.94
CA ASP A 34 -7.06 13.19 -14.99
C ASP A 34 -6.71 12.67 -13.59
N GLN A 35 -7.25 11.51 -13.20
CA GLN A 35 -7.11 10.99 -11.84
C GLN A 35 -6.85 9.47 -11.79
N PRO A 36 -5.67 9.01 -12.27
CA PRO A 36 -5.33 7.59 -12.26
C PRO A 36 -5.12 7.06 -10.82
N VAL A 37 -5.43 5.78 -10.62
CA VAL A 37 -5.22 5.09 -9.35
C VAL A 37 -3.84 4.47 -9.32
N ILE A 38 -3.05 4.78 -8.30
CA ILE A 38 -1.74 4.19 -8.03
C ILE A 38 -1.80 3.47 -6.69
N VAL A 39 -1.53 2.17 -6.67
CA VAL A 39 -1.42 1.38 -5.44
C VAL A 39 0.02 1.37 -4.96
N ILE A 40 0.22 1.55 -3.64
CA ILE A 40 1.55 1.61 -3.04
C ILE A 40 1.60 0.66 -1.85
N ASP A 41 2.66 -0.15 -1.77
CA ASP A 41 2.83 -1.08 -0.66
C ASP A 41 4.30 -1.44 -0.44
N TRP A 42 4.61 -1.87 0.78
CA TRP A 42 5.89 -2.39 1.21
C TRP A 42 5.96 -3.90 1.05
N SER A 43 7.12 -4.41 0.68
CA SER A 43 7.39 -5.86 0.64
C SER A 43 8.80 -6.17 1.09
N ASP A 44 8.97 -7.19 1.95
CA ASP A 44 10.29 -7.72 2.25
C ASP A 44 10.86 -8.41 1.01
N LEU A 45 12.11 -8.12 0.64
CA LEU A 45 12.80 -8.78 -0.49
C LEU A 45 13.62 -9.99 -0.05
N LYS A 46 13.96 -10.05 1.22
CA LYS A 46 14.78 -11.13 1.81
C LYS A 46 14.08 -11.75 3.00
N PRO A 47 14.27 -13.06 3.26
CA PRO A 47 13.70 -13.73 4.43
C PRO A 47 14.20 -13.15 5.76
N ASP A 48 15.46 -12.65 5.79
CA ASP A 48 16.08 -12.00 6.95
C ASP A 48 15.66 -10.54 7.11
N LYS A 49 14.81 -10.02 6.19
CA LYS A 49 14.34 -8.63 6.15
C LYS A 49 15.45 -7.58 6.04
N SER A 50 16.62 -7.96 5.56
CA SER A 50 17.74 -7.03 5.36
C SER A 50 17.43 -5.96 4.31
N TRP A 51 16.60 -6.28 3.32
CA TRP A 51 16.16 -5.40 2.23
C TRP A 51 14.65 -5.42 2.06
N CYS A 52 14.08 -4.23 1.89
CA CYS A 52 12.65 -4.02 1.63
C CYS A 52 12.46 -3.22 0.34
N LEU A 53 11.34 -3.46 -0.30
CA LEU A 53 10.88 -2.77 -1.50
C LEU A 53 9.65 -1.92 -1.16
N LEU A 54 9.68 -0.65 -1.53
CA LEU A 54 8.50 0.18 -1.65
C LEU A 54 8.18 0.35 -3.13
N ARG A 55 6.98 -0.05 -3.53
CA ARG A 55 6.53 -0.05 -4.93
C ARG A 55 5.32 0.84 -5.11
N ALA A 56 5.33 1.65 -6.18
CA ALA A 56 4.15 2.26 -6.77
C ALA A 56 3.80 1.54 -8.07
N ALA A 57 2.52 1.23 -8.27
CA ALA A 57 2.08 0.50 -9.44
C ALA A 57 0.63 0.83 -9.83
N VAL A 58 0.32 0.75 -11.12
CA VAL A 58 -1.04 0.90 -11.65
C VAL A 58 -1.75 -0.45 -11.63
N PRO A 59 -2.94 -0.56 -11.02
CA PRO A 59 -3.72 -1.79 -11.02
C PRO A 59 -4.33 -2.07 -12.39
N VAL A 60 -4.11 -3.29 -12.91
CA VAL A 60 -4.59 -3.73 -14.22
C VAL A 60 -5.11 -5.18 -14.13
N GLY A 61 -6.43 -5.38 -14.23
CA GLY A 61 -7.04 -6.69 -14.41
C GLY A 61 -6.58 -7.80 -13.45
N GLY A 62 -6.37 -7.49 -12.15
CA GLY A 62 -5.95 -8.48 -11.14
C GLY A 62 -4.45 -8.55 -10.87
N ARG A 63 -3.66 -7.76 -11.58
CA ARG A 63 -2.20 -7.56 -11.36
C ARG A 63 -1.89 -6.07 -11.34
N THR A 64 -0.61 -5.72 -11.31
CA THR A 64 -0.16 -4.33 -11.38
C THR A 64 0.98 -4.18 -12.38
N LEU A 65 1.05 -3.00 -13.00
CA LEU A 65 2.21 -2.54 -13.76
C LEU A 65 3.01 -1.58 -12.87
N THR A 66 4.28 -1.88 -12.68
CA THR A 66 5.17 -1.08 -11.83
C THR A 66 5.46 0.27 -12.45
N LEU A 67 5.37 1.34 -11.66
CA LEU A 67 5.79 2.69 -12.04
C LEU A 67 7.13 3.04 -11.42
N LEU A 68 7.30 2.71 -10.14
CA LEU A 68 8.49 3.04 -9.37
C LEU A 68 8.75 1.96 -8.33
N ASP A 69 9.99 1.54 -8.26
CA ASP A 69 10.53 0.68 -7.21
C ASP A 69 11.64 1.39 -6.46
N MET A 70 11.57 1.42 -5.13
CA MET A 70 12.64 1.90 -4.26
C MET A 70 13.04 0.81 -3.28
N VAL A 71 14.28 0.33 -3.40
CA VAL A 71 14.87 -0.63 -2.45
C VAL A 71 15.58 0.10 -1.33
N VAL A 72 15.27 -0.27 -0.10
CA VAL A 72 15.87 0.29 1.11
C VAL A 72 16.30 -0.81 2.07
N SER A 73 17.20 -0.50 3.00
CA SER A 73 17.51 -1.42 4.10
C SER A 73 16.26 -1.67 4.97
N GLY A 74 16.13 -2.86 5.55
CA GLY A 74 14.99 -3.21 6.40
C GLY A 74 14.77 -2.26 7.58
N LYS A 75 15.85 -1.60 8.06
CA LYS A 75 15.77 -0.57 9.11
C LYS A 75 15.00 0.69 8.68
N GLN A 76 14.88 0.92 7.39
CA GLN A 76 14.21 2.09 6.81
C GLN A 76 12.75 1.81 6.41
N GLN A 77 12.30 0.56 6.50
CA GLN A 77 10.92 0.19 6.18
C GLN A 77 9.94 0.98 7.05
N GLY A 78 8.96 1.63 6.41
CA GLY A 78 7.94 2.44 7.08
C GLY A 78 8.47 3.70 7.76
N SER A 79 9.72 4.12 7.49
CA SER A 79 10.24 5.37 8.04
C SER A 79 9.75 6.58 7.25
N PRO A 80 9.38 7.69 7.92
CA PRO A 80 8.93 8.91 7.23
C PRO A 80 9.94 9.45 6.22
N GLY A 81 11.25 9.29 6.50
CA GLY A 81 12.31 9.73 5.59
C GLY A 81 12.35 8.92 4.29
N ALA A 82 12.19 7.59 4.37
CA ALA A 82 12.11 6.74 3.17
C ALA A 82 10.85 7.04 2.36
N GLU A 83 9.71 7.17 3.03
CA GLU A 83 8.42 7.48 2.40
C GLU A 83 8.45 8.86 1.71
N LYS A 84 9.06 9.87 2.33
CA LYS A 84 9.24 11.21 1.72
C LYS A 84 10.10 11.15 0.45
N ARG A 85 11.25 10.45 0.50
CA ARG A 85 12.10 10.28 -0.69
C ARG A 85 11.35 9.56 -1.82
N PHE A 86 10.60 8.54 -1.47
CA PHE A 86 9.78 7.81 -2.45
C PHE A 86 8.75 8.71 -3.13
N LEU A 87 8.01 9.52 -2.36
CA LEU A 87 7.04 10.47 -2.91
C LEU A 87 7.71 11.51 -3.82
N GLN A 88 8.90 12.00 -3.47
CA GLN A 88 9.67 12.91 -4.32
C GLN A 88 10.06 12.28 -5.66
N GLN A 89 10.52 11.02 -5.64
CA GLN A 89 10.82 10.27 -6.87
C GLN A 89 9.56 10.03 -7.69
N LEU A 90 8.48 9.62 -7.06
CA LEU A 90 7.19 9.39 -7.73
C LEU A 90 6.66 10.69 -8.37
N ARG A 91 6.79 11.84 -7.66
CA ARG A 91 6.38 13.15 -8.19
C ARG A 91 7.16 13.53 -9.45
N ALA A 92 8.45 13.20 -9.50
CA ALA A 92 9.30 13.47 -10.67
C ALA A 92 8.98 12.60 -11.90
N LEU A 93 8.24 11.49 -11.72
CA LEU A 93 7.83 10.60 -12.80
C LEU A 93 6.44 10.94 -13.35
N ILE A 94 5.56 11.48 -12.51
CA ILE A 94 4.16 11.74 -12.87
C ILE A 94 4.07 13.07 -13.61
N PRO A 95 3.36 13.14 -14.77
CA PRO A 95 3.12 14.38 -15.49
C PRO A 95 2.46 15.45 -14.62
N ASP A 96 2.75 16.72 -14.88
CA ASP A 96 2.30 17.84 -14.03
C ASP A 96 0.79 18.06 -14.04
N ASP A 97 0.12 17.67 -15.09
CA ASP A 97 -1.34 17.75 -15.29
C ASP A 97 -2.10 16.57 -14.64
N VAL A 98 -1.41 15.52 -14.21
CA VAL A 98 -2.01 14.32 -13.60
C VAL A 98 -2.12 14.46 -12.08
N ARG A 99 -3.30 14.19 -11.54
CA ARG A 99 -3.60 14.21 -10.09
C ARG A 99 -4.00 12.79 -9.63
N PRO A 100 -3.06 11.91 -9.30
CA PRO A 100 -3.37 10.52 -8.97
C PRO A 100 -4.09 10.39 -7.62
N ILE A 101 -4.82 9.27 -7.48
CA ILE A 101 -5.28 8.77 -6.17
C ILE A 101 -4.29 7.71 -5.71
N LEU A 102 -3.56 7.98 -4.61
CA LEU A 102 -2.64 7.01 -4.03
C LEU A 102 -3.39 6.10 -3.05
N VAL A 103 -3.36 4.79 -3.29
CA VAL A 103 -4.02 3.80 -2.44
C VAL A 103 -2.98 3.01 -1.66
N THR A 104 -3.07 3.07 -0.31
CA THR A 104 -2.09 2.44 0.59
C THR A 104 -2.75 1.54 1.63
N ASP A 105 -1.98 0.68 2.27
CA ASP A 105 -2.45 -0.15 3.37
C ASP A 105 -2.47 0.61 4.72
N ALA A 106 -2.78 -0.10 5.80
CA ALA A 106 -2.82 0.46 7.15
C ALA A 106 -1.44 0.70 7.79
N GLY A 107 -0.35 0.42 7.08
CA GLY A 107 1.02 0.70 7.53
C GLY A 107 1.40 2.17 7.37
N PHE A 108 0.79 2.85 6.40
CA PHE A 108 1.02 4.27 6.16
C PHE A 108 0.26 5.13 7.17
N ARG A 109 0.87 6.25 7.59
CA ARG A 109 0.38 7.08 8.69
C ARG A 109 0.16 8.53 8.26
N THR A 110 -0.32 9.37 9.19
CA THR A 110 -0.63 10.79 8.97
C THR A 110 0.45 11.56 8.19
N PRO A 111 1.77 11.44 8.49
CA PRO A 111 2.78 12.17 7.74
C PRO A 111 2.79 11.86 6.24
N TRP A 112 2.52 10.60 5.86
CA TRP A 112 2.35 10.19 4.47
C TRP A 112 1.17 10.91 3.81
N PHE A 113 -0.01 10.85 4.42
CA PHE A 113 -1.22 11.43 3.86
C PHE A 113 -1.11 12.96 3.71
N ARG A 114 -0.48 13.63 4.70
CA ARG A 114 -0.19 15.06 4.59
C ARG A 114 0.76 15.39 3.44
N ALA A 115 1.81 14.59 3.26
CA ALA A 115 2.76 14.78 2.18
C ALA A 115 2.11 14.60 0.80
N VAL A 116 1.21 13.62 0.66
CA VAL A 116 0.41 13.42 -0.57
C VAL A 116 -0.52 14.61 -0.83
N SER A 117 -1.25 15.06 0.20
CA SER A 117 -2.12 16.25 0.08
C SER A 117 -1.35 17.52 -0.29
N ALA A 118 -0.14 17.71 0.26
CA ALA A 118 0.72 18.85 -0.06
C ALA A 118 1.18 18.87 -1.52
N MET A 119 1.15 17.73 -2.22
CA MET A 119 1.42 17.61 -3.66
C MET A 119 0.16 17.89 -4.52
N GLY A 120 -0.97 18.19 -3.91
CA GLY A 120 -2.25 18.34 -4.61
C GLY A 120 -2.83 17.02 -5.11
N TRP A 121 -2.43 15.89 -4.51
CA TRP A 121 -2.88 14.56 -4.86
C TRP A 121 -3.86 14.02 -3.84
N ASP A 122 -4.71 13.09 -4.27
CA ASP A 122 -5.65 12.41 -3.42
C ASP A 122 -5.10 11.10 -2.88
N TRP A 123 -5.66 10.63 -1.78
CA TRP A 123 -5.26 9.38 -1.16
C TRP A 123 -6.45 8.61 -0.61
N VAL A 124 -6.30 7.27 -0.58
CA VAL A 124 -7.18 6.33 0.08
C VAL A 124 -6.32 5.37 0.90
N GLY A 125 -6.63 5.24 2.18
CA GLY A 125 -5.91 4.38 3.10
C GLY A 125 -6.86 3.61 4.01
N ARG A 126 -6.31 2.97 5.05
CA ARG A 126 -7.10 2.24 6.04
C ARG A 126 -6.60 2.56 7.44
N LEU A 127 -7.51 2.89 8.34
CA LEU A 127 -7.22 2.91 9.77
C LEU A 127 -7.25 1.51 10.35
N ARG A 128 -6.34 1.24 11.27
CA ARG A 128 -6.24 -0.03 11.97
C ARG A 128 -5.72 0.15 13.40
N GLY A 129 -6.03 -0.82 14.24
CA GLY A 129 -5.56 -0.82 15.62
C GLY A 129 -6.29 0.20 16.50
N ARG A 130 -5.54 0.88 17.37
CA ARG A 130 -6.08 1.82 18.36
C ARG A 130 -6.06 3.28 17.90
N THR A 131 -6.20 3.54 16.59
CA THR A 131 -6.29 4.92 16.11
C THR A 131 -7.53 5.60 16.69
N GLN A 132 -7.36 6.78 17.25
CA GLN A 132 -8.49 7.56 17.76
C GLN A 132 -9.08 8.41 16.65
N VAL A 133 -10.39 8.58 16.69
CA VAL A 133 -11.15 9.39 15.74
C VAL A 133 -12.17 10.27 16.47
N LYS A 134 -12.52 11.42 15.88
CA LYS A 134 -13.63 12.27 16.31
C LYS A 134 -14.35 12.86 15.10
N PRO A 135 -15.63 13.24 15.19
CA PRO A 135 -16.29 14.09 14.20
C PRO A 135 -15.56 15.43 14.06
N GLN A 136 -15.52 15.98 12.83
CA GLN A 136 -14.83 17.24 12.54
C GLN A 136 -15.65 18.47 12.98
N ASP A 137 -16.96 18.41 12.81
CA ASP A 137 -17.86 19.57 12.97
C ASP A 137 -18.36 19.78 14.41
N VAL A 138 -17.70 19.17 15.39
CA VAL A 138 -18.11 19.29 16.79
C VAL A 138 -16.98 19.98 17.57
N PRO A 139 -17.32 21.02 18.42
CA PRO A 139 -16.34 21.73 19.22
C PRO A 139 -15.43 20.79 20.03
N ASP A 140 -14.18 21.17 20.24
CA ASP A 140 -13.17 20.32 20.88
C ASP A 140 -13.51 19.97 22.35
N ASP A 141 -14.25 20.82 23.03
CA ASP A 141 -14.75 20.68 24.42
C ASP A 141 -15.96 19.73 24.53
N ALA A 142 -16.71 19.54 23.44
CA ALA A 142 -17.96 18.77 23.44
C ALA A 142 -17.75 17.30 23.00
N VAL A 143 -16.63 16.92 22.37
CA VAL A 143 -16.43 15.59 21.79
C VAL A 143 -15.14 14.92 22.22
N GLN A 144 -15.32 13.77 22.83
CA GLN A 144 -14.22 12.90 23.20
C GLN A 144 -13.69 12.12 21.99
N TRP A 145 -12.36 12.07 21.84
CA TRP A 145 -11.71 11.14 20.93
C TRP A 145 -12.06 9.69 21.31
N ILE A 146 -12.56 8.92 20.37
CA ILE A 146 -12.95 7.52 20.58
C ILE A 146 -11.99 6.58 19.83
N ASP A 147 -11.79 5.39 20.37
CA ASP A 147 -11.08 4.32 19.67
C ASP A 147 -11.87 3.91 18.42
N SER A 148 -11.21 3.95 17.26
CA SER A 148 -11.84 3.65 15.96
C SER A 148 -12.46 2.24 15.91
N ARG A 149 -12.01 1.30 16.74
CA ARG A 149 -12.60 -0.05 16.84
C ARG A 149 -14.05 -0.04 17.35
N ARG A 150 -14.47 1.00 18.09
CA ARG A 150 -15.86 1.16 18.49
C ARG A 150 -16.79 1.31 17.29
N LEU A 151 -16.28 1.84 16.19
CA LEU A 151 -17.03 1.97 14.93
C LEU A 151 -17.26 0.63 14.22
N HIS A 152 -16.54 -0.42 14.57
CA HIS A 152 -16.70 -1.74 13.96
C HIS A 152 -18.13 -2.30 14.15
N ALA A 153 -18.80 -1.95 15.24
CA ALA A 153 -20.18 -2.35 15.49
C ALA A 153 -21.18 -1.77 14.47
N LEU A 154 -20.83 -0.66 13.83
CA LEU A 154 -21.65 0.01 12.81
C LEU A 154 -21.38 -0.51 11.40
N ALA A 155 -20.36 -1.36 11.21
CA ALA A 155 -19.97 -1.86 9.90
C ALA A 155 -20.88 -2.98 9.43
N SER A 156 -21.29 -2.92 8.18
CA SER A 156 -22.08 -3.95 7.51
C SER A 156 -21.48 -4.30 6.14
N ASN A 157 -22.08 -5.23 5.42
CA ASN A 157 -21.71 -5.57 4.03
C ASN A 157 -22.12 -4.49 3.01
N ARG A 158 -22.74 -3.39 3.47
CA ARG A 158 -22.98 -2.18 2.69
C ARG A 158 -21.97 -1.12 3.13
N ALA A 159 -21.30 -0.51 2.16
CA ALA A 159 -20.40 0.62 2.44
C ALA A 159 -21.21 1.79 3.03
N ARG A 160 -20.76 2.29 4.20
CA ARG A 160 -21.39 3.40 4.91
C ARG A 160 -20.33 4.49 5.14
N GLU A 161 -20.59 5.67 4.63
CA GLU A 161 -19.80 6.86 4.97
C GLU A 161 -20.30 7.48 6.26
N LEU A 162 -19.37 7.89 7.11
CA LEU A 162 -19.65 8.68 8.31
C LEU A 162 -19.56 10.17 7.96
N PRO A 163 -20.10 11.05 8.82
CA PRO A 163 -19.83 12.49 8.73
C PRO A 163 -18.31 12.75 8.63
N PRO A 164 -17.89 13.96 8.20
CA PRO A 164 -16.48 14.34 8.19
C PRO A 164 -15.79 14.04 9.54
N MET A 165 -14.65 13.38 9.52
CA MET A 165 -13.94 12.89 10.70
C MET A 165 -12.52 13.44 10.77
N GLN A 166 -11.99 13.52 11.97
CA GLN A 166 -10.57 13.62 12.24
C GLN A 166 -10.03 12.27 12.74
N ALA A 167 -8.92 11.85 12.20
CA ALA A 167 -8.20 10.64 12.62
C ALA A 167 -6.86 11.01 13.26
N ASN A 168 -6.41 10.20 14.24
CA ASN A 168 -5.14 10.34 14.94
C ASN A 168 -5.07 11.58 15.87
N ARG A 169 -5.37 11.38 17.16
CA ARG A 169 -5.40 12.46 18.17
C ARG A 169 -4.09 13.23 18.31
N SER A 170 -2.95 12.55 18.19
CA SER A 170 -1.63 13.18 18.37
C SER A 170 -1.19 14.04 17.18
N ASP A 171 -1.76 13.80 16.00
CA ASP A 171 -1.48 14.52 14.76
C ASP A 171 -2.76 14.48 13.90
N PRO A 172 -3.78 15.32 14.21
CA PRO A 172 -5.11 15.24 13.61
C PRO A 172 -5.08 15.40 12.10
N LEU A 173 -5.74 14.46 11.40
CA LEU A 173 -5.88 14.43 9.95
C LEU A 173 -7.36 14.41 9.58
N ASP A 174 -7.81 15.45 8.91
CA ASP A 174 -9.15 15.50 8.34
C ASP A 174 -9.31 14.46 7.25
N CYS A 175 -10.40 13.71 7.29
CA CYS A 175 -10.64 12.64 6.35
C CYS A 175 -12.12 12.31 6.17
N ARG A 176 -12.45 11.78 5.01
CA ARG A 176 -13.66 10.98 4.81
C ARG A 176 -13.43 9.61 5.43
N LEU A 177 -14.41 9.08 6.14
CA LEU A 177 -14.32 7.74 6.76
C LEU A 177 -15.46 6.86 6.29
N VAL A 178 -15.12 5.71 5.70
CA VAL A 178 -16.07 4.72 5.20
C VAL A 178 -15.91 3.40 5.95
N LEU A 179 -17.03 2.88 6.44
CA LEU A 179 -17.13 1.58 7.10
C LEU A 179 -17.61 0.51 6.12
N TYR A 180 -16.96 -0.64 6.17
CA TYR A 180 -17.35 -1.78 5.36
C TYR A 180 -16.92 -3.11 6.00
N ALA A 181 -17.84 -4.03 6.17
CA ALA A 181 -17.56 -5.39 6.59
C ALA A 181 -17.56 -6.32 5.37
N LYS A 182 -16.39 -6.77 4.96
CA LYS A 182 -16.29 -7.72 3.85
C LYS A 182 -17.01 -9.03 4.19
N THR A 183 -17.79 -9.54 3.25
CA THR A 183 -18.42 -10.86 3.37
C THR A 183 -17.33 -11.91 3.63
N ARG A 184 -17.55 -12.76 4.62
CA ARG A 184 -16.60 -13.81 5.01
C ARG A 184 -16.41 -14.79 3.86
N GLN A 185 -15.18 -14.95 3.39
CA GLN A 185 -14.84 -15.86 2.30
C GLN A 185 -14.49 -17.27 2.78
N GLY A 186 -14.63 -17.56 4.07
CA GLY A 186 -14.32 -18.87 4.63
C GLY A 186 -12.85 -19.31 4.52
N ARG A 187 -11.95 -18.40 4.16
CA ARG A 187 -10.52 -18.72 4.05
C ARG A 187 -9.97 -19.12 5.40
N GLN A 188 -9.44 -20.34 5.49
CA GLN A 188 -8.72 -20.85 6.65
C GLN A 188 -7.29 -21.15 6.26
N GLN A 189 -6.34 -20.67 7.06
CA GLN A 189 -4.94 -21.03 6.86
C GLN A 189 -4.74 -22.48 7.26
N ARG A 190 -4.33 -23.32 6.31
CA ARG A 190 -4.13 -24.75 6.54
C ARG A 190 -2.75 -25.03 7.16
N ASN A 191 -2.66 -26.11 7.92
CA ASN A 191 -1.39 -26.53 8.51
C ASN A 191 -0.45 -27.03 7.38
N ARG A 192 0.80 -26.55 7.37
CA ARG A 192 1.80 -26.95 6.37
C ARG A 192 2.13 -28.45 6.41
N ARG A 193 2.11 -29.05 7.61
CA ARG A 193 2.42 -30.49 7.82
C ARG A 193 1.20 -31.40 7.62
N SER A 194 0.01 -30.87 7.70
CA SER A 194 -1.24 -31.59 7.52
C SER A 194 -2.28 -30.69 6.85
N PRO A 195 -2.32 -30.62 5.50
CA PRO A 195 -3.20 -29.71 4.75
C PRO A 195 -4.68 -29.88 5.01
N ALA A 196 -5.12 -31.04 5.52
CA ALA A 196 -6.51 -31.28 5.90
C ALA A 196 -6.91 -30.56 7.20
N LYS A 197 -5.92 -30.12 8.02
CA LYS A 197 -6.17 -29.47 9.33
C LYS A 197 -5.95 -27.97 9.25
N VAL A 198 -6.80 -27.21 9.97
CA VAL A 198 -6.63 -25.76 10.13
C VAL A 198 -5.45 -25.48 11.06
N SER A 199 -4.61 -24.53 10.71
CA SER A 199 -3.50 -24.10 11.54
C SER A 199 -4.00 -23.45 12.83
N ARG A 200 -3.53 -23.92 13.99
CA ARG A 200 -3.79 -23.35 15.31
C ARG A 200 -2.63 -22.48 15.83
N ALA A 201 -1.61 -22.23 15.02
CA ALA A 201 -0.51 -21.34 15.39
C ALA A 201 -1.04 -19.94 15.73
N SER A 202 -0.48 -19.28 16.75
CA SER A 202 -0.92 -17.95 17.19
C SER A 202 -0.83 -16.91 16.07
N SER A 203 0.18 -16.99 15.21
CA SER A 203 0.31 -16.14 14.01
C SER A 203 -0.82 -16.35 13.01
N SER A 204 -1.24 -17.61 12.80
CA SER A 204 -2.35 -17.95 11.91
C SER A 204 -3.69 -17.44 12.46
N LEU A 205 -3.92 -17.61 13.77
CA LEU A 205 -5.12 -17.11 14.44
C LEU A 205 -5.19 -15.58 14.41
N LYS A 206 -4.06 -14.89 14.64
CA LYS A 206 -3.96 -13.43 14.52
C LYS A 206 -4.22 -12.96 13.09
N ALA A 207 -3.70 -13.65 12.08
CA ALA A 207 -3.96 -13.34 10.67
C ALA A 207 -5.45 -13.50 10.33
N ALA A 208 -6.08 -14.60 10.76
CA ALA A 208 -7.52 -14.85 10.57
C ALA A 208 -8.39 -13.80 11.27
N ALA A 209 -8.01 -13.37 12.49
CA ALA A 209 -8.69 -12.29 13.20
C ALA A 209 -8.58 -10.96 12.44
N ARG A 210 -7.40 -10.64 11.90
CA ARG A 210 -7.17 -9.44 11.08
C ARG A 210 -7.98 -9.44 9.78
N GLU A 211 -8.19 -10.59 9.15
CA GLU A 211 -9.03 -10.70 7.95
C GLU A 211 -10.52 -10.47 8.23
N ARG A 212 -10.98 -10.78 9.44
CA ARG A 212 -12.37 -10.57 9.87
C ARG A 212 -12.68 -9.14 10.30
N GLU A 213 -11.63 -8.35 10.56
CA GLU A 213 -11.76 -6.96 11.01
C GLU A 213 -12.42 -6.11 9.91
N PRO A 214 -13.50 -5.37 10.24
CA PRO A 214 -14.10 -4.44 9.30
C PRO A 214 -13.08 -3.45 8.73
N TRP A 215 -13.33 -2.98 7.53
CA TRP A 215 -12.52 -1.95 6.91
C TRP A 215 -12.99 -0.57 7.37
N LEU A 216 -12.08 0.18 7.98
CA LEU A 216 -12.19 1.60 8.24
C LEU A 216 -11.37 2.32 7.18
N ILE A 217 -11.97 2.60 6.03
CA ILE A 217 -11.30 3.23 4.90
C ILE A 217 -11.33 4.74 5.13
N VAL A 218 -10.17 5.36 5.00
CA VAL A 218 -10.02 6.82 5.04
C VAL A 218 -9.62 7.33 3.66
N ALA A 219 -10.11 8.51 3.31
CA ALA A 219 -9.78 9.18 2.06
C ALA A 219 -9.56 10.67 2.29
N SER A 220 -8.81 11.30 1.38
CA SER A 220 -8.63 12.76 1.41
C SER A 220 -9.98 13.48 1.39
N PRO A 221 -10.13 14.58 2.13
CA PRO A 221 -11.37 15.35 2.16
C PRO A 221 -11.76 15.88 0.78
N GLN A 222 -10.78 16.20 -0.06
CA GLN A 222 -10.98 16.77 -1.39
C GLN A 222 -11.46 15.76 -2.44
N LEU A 223 -11.32 14.48 -2.16
CA LEU A 223 -11.75 13.40 -3.07
C LEU A 223 -13.29 13.21 -2.98
N HIS A 224 -14.05 14.15 -3.54
CA HIS A 224 -15.52 14.18 -3.40
C HIS A 224 -16.25 13.23 -4.36
N ALA A 225 -15.73 13.02 -5.56
CA ALA A 225 -16.42 12.29 -6.62
C ALA A 225 -16.78 10.84 -6.28
N PRO A 226 -15.92 10.00 -5.66
CA PRO A 226 -16.27 8.63 -5.36
C PRO A 226 -17.28 8.52 -4.20
N SER A 227 -18.35 7.74 -4.42
CA SER A 227 -19.26 7.31 -3.36
C SER A 227 -18.56 6.34 -2.37
N ALA A 228 -19.17 6.08 -1.22
CA ALA A 228 -18.66 5.13 -0.24
C ALA A 228 -18.33 3.74 -0.86
N LYS A 229 -19.19 3.21 -1.73
CA LYS A 229 -18.96 1.96 -2.44
C LYS A 229 -17.77 2.04 -3.39
N GLN A 230 -17.61 3.16 -4.09
CA GLN A 230 -16.48 3.36 -4.99
C GLN A 230 -15.17 3.48 -4.21
N LEU A 231 -15.14 4.13 -3.04
CA LEU A 231 -13.97 4.16 -2.14
C LEU A 231 -13.57 2.76 -1.66
N VAL A 232 -14.54 1.91 -1.32
CA VAL A 232 -14.29 0.49 -1.00
C VAL A 232 -13.66 -0.24 -2.19
N ASN A 233 -14.17 -0.02 -3.40
CA ASN A 233 -13.63 -0.63 -4.61
C ASN A 233 -12.22 -0.11 -4.94
N LEU A 234 -11.96 1.18 -4.77
CA LEU A 234 -10.62 1.75 -4.93
C LEU A 234 -9.63 1.10 -3.96
N TYR A 235 -9.99 1.04 -2.67
CA TYR A 235 -9.15 0.38 -1.67
C TYR A 235 -8.92 -1.11 -1.97
N ALA A 236 -9.92 -1.81 -2.47
CA ALA A 236 -9.82 -3.22 -2.83
C ALA A 236 -8.78 -3.49 -3.93
N ARG A 237 -8.52 -2.53 -4.83
CA ARG A 237 -7.49 -2.64 -5.88
C ARG A 237 -6.09 -2.83 -5.31
N ARG A 238 -5.84 -2.39 -4.08
CA ARG A 238 -4.58 -2.62 -3.37
C ARG A 238 -4.17 -4.10 -3.32
N MET A 239 -5.14 -5.01 -3.25
CA MET A 239 -4.85 -6.45 -3.23
C MET A 239 -4.08 -6.93 -4.47
N GLN A 240 -4.13 -6.20 -5.58
CA GLN A 240 -3.43 -6.56 -6.81
C GLN A 240 -1.90 -6.43 -6.68
N ILE A 241 -1.39 -5.46 -5.89
CA ILE A 241 0.04 -5.32 -5.64
C ILE A 241 0.58 -6.46 -4.77
N GLU A 242 -0.22 -6.96 -3.81
CA GLU A 242 0.16 -8.14 -2.99
C GLU A 242 0.30 -9.39 -3.88
N LEU A 243 -0.58 -9.54 -4.87
CA LEU A 243 -0.47 -10.63 -5.85
C LEU A 243 0.78 -10.48 -6.72
N ALA A 244 1.09 -9.26 -7.17
CA ALA A 244 2.31 -8.99 -7.93
C ALA A 244 3.58 -9.28 -7.12
N PHE A 245 3.62 -8.91 -5.82
CA PHE A 245 4.73 -9.27 -4.94
C PHE A 245 4.88 -10.78 -4.74
N ARG A 246 3.76 -11.50 -4.61
CA ARG A 246 3.79 -12.96 -4.51
C ARG A 246 4.35 -13.58 -5.78
N ASP A 247 3.96 -13.08 -6.95
CA ASP A 247 4.46 -13.57 -8.23
C ASP A 247 5.96 -13.26 -8.36
N LEU A 248 6.42 -12.04 -8.01
CA LEU A 248 7.83 -11.64 -8.01
C LEU A 248 8.70 -12.58 -7.16
N LYS A 249 8.20 -13.01 -5.98
CA LYS A 249 8.90 -13.92 -5.07
C LYS A 249 8.79 -15.39 -5.45
N SER A 250 7.92 -15.74 -6.37
CA SER A 250 7.68 -17.13 -6.76
C SER A 250 8.87 -17.74 -7.46
N HIS A 251 9.30 -18.93 -7.04
CA HIS A 251 10.31 -19.74 -7.71
C HIS A 251 9.84 -20.27 -9.07
N ARG A 252 8.55 -20.44 -9.23
CA ARG A 252 7.97 -21.04 -10.44
C ARG A 252 7.62 -20.00 -11.52
N TYR A 253 7.15 -18.83 -11.11
CA TYR A 253 6.58 -17.84 -12.04
C TYR A 253 7.30 -16.49 -11.98
N GLY A 254 8.13 -16.26 -10.98
CA GLY A 254 8.83 -15.02 -10.74
C GLY A 254 10.35 -15.17 -10.77
N GLN A 255 11.00 -14.17 -10.20
CA GLN A 255 12.45 -14.07 -10.19
C GLN A 255 13.10 -14.72 -8.97
N ALA A 256 12.31 -15.38 -8.11
CA ALA A 256 12.78 -15.96 -6.84
C ALA A 256 13.67 -14.97 -6.05
N MET A 257 13.23 -13.72 -5.92
CA MET A 257 14.02 -12.62 -5.34
C MET A 257 14.57 -12.94 -3.96
N GLU A 258 13.88 -13.80 -3.20
CA GLU A 258 14.30 -14.23 -1.87
C GLU A 258 15.61 -15.00 -1.88
N ASP A 259 15.90 -15.73 -2.97
CA ASP A 259 17.12 -16.54 -3.14
C ASP A 259 18.28 -15.76 -3.77
N SER A 260 18.04 -14.56 -4.23
CA SER A 260 19.12 -13.74 -4.79
C SER A 260 20.24 -13.57 -3.77
N LEU A 261 21.47 -13.94 -4.12
CA LEU A 261 22.65 -13.79 -3.27
C LEU A 261 23.17 -12.36 -3.21
N THR A 262 22.58 -11.42 -3.98
CA THR A 262 23.05 -10.05 -3.98
C THR A 262 22.77 -9.36 -2.63
N ARG A 263 23.78 -8.65 -2.12
CA ARG A 263 23.72 -7.83 -0.90
C ARG A 263 23.72 -6.32 -1.23
N ARG A 264 23.62 -5.95 -2.52
CA ARG A 264 23.65 -4.56 -2.97
C ARG A 264 22.24 -4.14 -3.38
N GLY A 265 21.68 -3.13 -2.69
CA GLY A 265 20.33 -2.62 -2.95
C GLY A 265 20.16 -2.13 -4.39
N GLU A 266 21.15 -1.46 -4.97
CA GLU A 266 21.16 -0.98 -6.36
C GLU A 266 20.90 -2.09 -7.38
N ARG A 267 21.45 -3.28 -7.15
CA ARG A 267 21.21 -4.44 -8.02
C ARG A 267 19.81 -5.02 -7.87
N LEU A 268 19.27 -5.01 -6.62
CA LEU A 268 17.91 -5.45 -6.37
C LEU A 268 16.88 -4.51 -7.01
N GLN A 269 17.26 -3.27 -7.25
CA GLN A 269 16.39 -2.24 -7.80
C GLN A 269 16.23 -2.33 -9.33
N ILE A 270 17.06 -3.11 -10.03
CA ILE A 270 16.96 -3.38 -11.48
C ILE A 270 16.04 -4.58 -11.77
N LEU A 271 15.78 -5.43 -10.77
CA LEU A 271 14.91 -6.59 -10.86
C LEU A 271 13.44 -6.20 -10.76
#